data_626c07fd1aa0b1754adf2b31606bef4e
#
_entry.id   626c07fd1aa0b1754adf2b31606bef4e
#
_cell.length_a   1.000
_cell.length_b   1.000
_cell.length_c   1.000
_cell.angle_alpha   90.00
_cell.angle_beta   90.00
_cell.angle_gamma   90.00
#
_symmetry.space_group_name_H-M   'P 1'
#
loop_
_entity.id
_entity.type
_entity.pdbx_description
1 polymer ?
#
loop_
_entity_poly.entity_id
_entity_poly.type
_entity_poly.pdbx_seq_one_letter_code
_entity_poly.pdbx_strand_id
1 'polypeptide(L)'
;MGERSWETMIMTATAAAAPEYNVTGLDYVQRGHFRFAGPIVDIHAHVTVTRPGDPSAGPPLGHGPGASVAQAETMLDVGRDFGVVQTFSMCPPDDIPVLRERFGAALAFNGPLHKKQRDDPDDFAYRLLDDFLERGIKIVKYWSAPRGRERGLLVDAPWRIETTRRAIAAGIRVFMVHVADPDAWFRTVYADAAKFGTKEGQYPGLERMLQLFPQVSWIAAHMGGDVEHPDHLQALLERYPNLYLDTSATKWQVREVPPRRAAVRHLIEHLPERFLFGSDLVTRHTLQREHYVSRYWCQRTLWESSWEGPSPIADPDYVPTDTAPLPLLHGLELPLEVLQKVYFDNARRLIPV
;
A
#
# COMPACT_ATOMS: atom_id res chain seq x y z
N MET A 1 6.15 10.24 66.08
CA MET A 1 5.26 10.03 64.93
C MET A 1 5.80 10.88 63.81
N GLY A 2 6.57 10.28 62.92
CA GLY A 2 7.26 10.98 61.84
C GLY A 2 6.39 11.05 60.61
N GLU A 3 6.14 12.24 60.15
CA GLU A 3 5.58 12.51 58.84
C GLU A 3 6.54 12.05 57.76
N ARG A 4 6.15 11.00 56.99
CA ARG A 4 6.87 10.65 55.78
C ARG A 4 6.35 11.56 54.66
N SER A 5 7.23 12.44 54.16
CA SER A 5 6.98 13.30 53.03
C SER A 5 6.72 12.42 51.77
N TRP A 6 5.65 12.72 51.12
CA TRP A 6 5.20 12.06 49.88
C TRP A 6 5.98 12.50 48.62
N GLU A 7 7.13 13.18 48.82
CA GLU A 7 8.07 13.52 47.75
C GLU A 7 8.98 12.38 47.30
N THR A 8 8.98 11.22 47.97
CA THR A 8 9.87 10.09 47.64
C THR A 8 9.20 9.05 46.72
N MET A 9 8.05 9.35 46.11
CA MET A 9 7.26 8.38 45.33
C MET A 9 7.07 8.76 43.83
N ILE A 10 7.90 9.64 43.30
CA ILE A 10 7.85 9.96 41.87
C ILE A 10 9.27 9.92 41.30
N MET A 11 9.79 8.74 41.05
CA MET A 11 10.84 8.47 40.05
C MET A 11 10.91 6.98 39.73
N THR A 12 9.80 6.36 39.38
CA THR A 12 9.88 5.27 38.39
C THR A 12 9.85 5.94 37.03
N ALA A 13 11.02 6.11 36.43
CA ALA A 13 11.11 6.44 35.03
C ALA A 13 10.30 5.39 34.26
N THR A 14 9.12 5.75 33.78
CA THR A 14 8.43 4.97 32.75
C THR A 14 9.39 4.89 31.60
N ALA A 15 9.96 3.71 31.34
CA ALA A 15 10.73 3.45 30.15
C ALA A 15 9.89 3.97 28.97
N ALA A 16 10.43 4.93 28.20
CA ALA A 16 9.73 5.43 27.04
C ALA A 16 9.34 4.24 26.17
N ALA A 17 8.06 4.15 25.77
CA ALA A 17 7.62 3.08 24.92
C ALA A 17 8.48 3.03 23.66
N ALA A 18 8.91 1.84 23.26
CA ALA A 18 9.74 1.67 22.07
C ALA A 18 9.03 2.31 20.84
N PRO A 19 9.76 2.97 19.94
CA PRO A 19 9.16 3.65 18.80
C PRO A 19 8.46 2.65 17.87
N GLU A 20 7.36 3.06 17.25
CA GLU A 20 6.49 2.20 16.42
C GLU A 20 7.21 1.55 15.23
N TYR A 21 8.32 2.12 14.81
CA TYR A 21 9.16 1.62 13.73
C TYR A 21 10.27 0.65 14.20
N ASN A 22 10.44 0.46 15.51
CA ASN A 22 11.42 -0.49 16.05
C ASN A 22 11.07 -0.94 17.49
N VAL A 23 10.06 -1.78 17.62
CA VAL A 23 9.59 -2.29 18.93
C VAL A 23 10.47 -3.40 19.50
N THR A 24 11.38 -3.96 18.69
CA THR A 24 12.29 -5.07 19.09
C THR A 24 13.73 -4.62 19.33
N GLY A 25 14.09 -3.36 19.00
CA GLY A 25 15.48 -2.90 19.06
C GLY A 25 16.36 -3.47 17.94
N LEU A 26 15.77 -3.91 16.82
CA LEU A 26 16.50 -4.49 15.71
C LEU A 26 17.43 -3.46 15.03
N ASP A 27 18.65 -3.90 14.68
CA ASP A 27 19.58 -3.09 13.88
C ASP A 27 19.30 -3.26 12.39
N TYR A 28 18.66 -2.28 11.77
CA TYR A 28 18.32 -2.26 10.34
C TYR A 28 19.51 -2.10 9.38
N VAL A 29 20.72 -1.89 9.90
CA VAL A 29 21.96 -1.90 9.11
C VAL A 29 22.29 -3.35 8.70
N GLN A 30 21.86 -4.32 9.48
CA GLN A 30 22.04 -5.74 9.19
C GLN A 30 21.13 -6.18 8.02
N ARG A 31 21.72 -6.25 6.83
CA ARG A 31 21.01 -6.57 5.56
C ARG A 31 21.63 -7.76 4.82
N GLY A 32 22.52 -8.53 5.47
CA GLY A 32 23.23 -9.65 4.82
C GLY A 32 22.31 -10.79 4.34
N HIS A 33 21.05 -10.81 4.78
CA HIS A 33 20.02 -11.75 4.34
C HIS A 33 19.25 -11.29 3.09
N PHE A 34 19.43 -10.05 2.62
CA PHE A 34 18.87 -9.61 1.34
C PHE A 34 19.62 -10.26 0.18
N ARG A 35 18.86 -10.90 -0.69
CA ARG A 35 19.41 -11.74 -1.76
C ARG A 35 19.34 -11.09 -3.14
N PHE A 36 18.44 -10.13 -3.33
CA PHE A 36 18.24 -9.48 -4.61
C PHE A 36 19.07 -8.19 -4.71
N ALA A 37 19.95 -8.14 -5.71
CA ALA A 37 20.82 -6.99 -5.97
C ALA A 37 20.37 -6.12 -7.16
N GLY A 38 19.28 -6.51 -7.84
CA GLY A 38 18.75 -5.78 -8.99
C GLY A 38 17.91 -4.54 -8.59
N PRO A 39 17.45 -3.79 -9.59
CA PRO A 39 16.60 -2.63 -9.36
C PRO A 39 15.19 -3.01 -8.91
N ILE A 40 14.57 -2.16 -8.09
CA ILE A 40 13.18 -2.31 -7.60
C ILE A 40 12.35 -1.13 -8.10
N VAL A 41 11.14 -1.40 -8.59
CA VAL A 41 10.13 -0.40 -8.90
C VAL A 41 9.02 -0.50 -7.86
N ASP A 42 8.82 0.55 -7.06
CA ASP A 42 7.73 0.65 -6.11
C ASP A 42 6.52 1.29 -6.79
N ILE A 43 5.50 0.49 -7.11
CA ILE A 43 4.33 0.97 -7.86
C ILE A 43 3.25 1.62 -7.00
N HIS A 44 3.40 1.60 -5.67
CA HIS A 44 2.37 1.99 -4.75
C HIS A 44 2.93 2.77 -3.55
N ALA A 45 2.96 4.08 -3.66
CA ALA A 45 3.32 5.00 -2.57
C ALA A 45 2.45 6.26 -2.59
N HIS A 46 2.50 7.05 -1.51
CA HIS A 46 1.78 8.30 -1.33
C HIS A 46 2.76 9.42 -0.97
N VAL A 47 3.42 9.96 -1.97
CA VAL A 47 4.34 11.09 -1.81
C VAL A 47 3.57 12.37 -2.06
N THR A 48 3.24 13.09 -1.01
CA THR A 48 2.48 14.35 -1.08
C THR A 48 3.28 15.48 -0.47
N VAL A 49 3.02 16.71 -0.90
CA VAL A 49 3.59 17.92 -0.31
C VAL A 49 2.47 18.85 0.13
N THR A 50 2.58 19.39 1.36
CA THR A 50 1.61 20.36 1.85
C THR A 50 2.00 21.74 1.38
N ARG A 51 1.03 22.49 0.87
CA ARG A 51 1.17 23.91 0.60
C ARG A 51 0.76 24.69 1.84
N PRO A 52 1.58 25.64 2.32
CA PRO A 52 1.17 26.54 3.40
C PRO A 52 -0.12 27.25 3.03
N GLY A 53 -1.16 27.13 3.88
CA GLY A 53 -2.43 27.82 3.69
C GLY A 53 -3.46 27.11 2.81
N ASP A 54 -3.21 25.87 2.37
CA ASP A 54 -4.18 25.07 1.64
C ASP A 54 -5.16 24.38 2.62
N PRO A 55 -6.42 24.82 2.71
CA PRO A 55 -7.44 24.17 3.55
C PRO A 55 -7.87 22.81 2.98
N SER A 56 -7.53 22.50 1.73
CA SER A 56 -7.78 21.18 1.11
C SER A 56 -6.70 20.15 1.42
N ALA A 57 -5.64 20.55 2.13
CA ALA A 57 -4.56 19.67 2.60
C ALA A 57 -5.02 18.61 3.62
N GLY A 58 -6.32 18.50 3.85
CA GLY A 58 -6.94 17.33 4.49
C GLY A 58 -6.97 16.16 3.53
N PRO A 59 -6.80 14.94 4.03
CA PRO A 59 -6.56 13.78 3.19
C PRO A 59 -7.79 13.43 2.36
N PRO A 60 -7.68 13.32 1.04
CA PRO A 60 -8.73 12.66 0.27
C PRO A 60 -8.93 11.20 0.67
N LEU A 61 -7.94 10.60 1.34
CA LEU A 61 -7.91 9.17 1.68
C LEU A 61 -7.44 8.87 3.12
N GLY A 62 -7.62 9.79 4.07
CA GLY A 62 -7.32 9.51 5.49
C GLY A 62 -5.85 9.60 5.91
N HIS A 63 -4.95 10.12 5.07
CA HIS A 63 -3.50 10.11 5.35
C HIS A 63 -2.95 11.33 6.12
N GLY A 64 -3.80 12.20 6.67
CA GLY A 64 -3.36 13.36 7.45
C GLY A 64 -2.71 14.47 6.58
N PRO A 65 -2.31 15.59 7.18
CA PRO A 65 -1.67 16.68 6.45
C PRO A 65 -0.41 16.19 5.75
N GLY A 66 -0.21 16.62 4.51
CA GLY A 66 0.90 16.26 3.65
C GLY A 66 2.25 16.60 4.28
N ALA A 67 3.31 16.15 3.64
CA ALA A 67 4.67 16.35 4.07
C ALA A 67 5.35 17.50 3.31
N SER A 68 6.50 17.94 3.78
CA SER A 68 7.37 18.84 3.02
C SER A 68 8.11 18.08 1.90
N VAL A 69 8.65 18.84 0.94
CA VAL A 69 9.55 18.28 -0.09
C VAL A 69 10.73 17.53 0.54
N ALA A 70 11.29 18.03 1.66
CA ALA A 70 12.38 17.37 2.37
C ALA A 70 11.99 16.00 2.95
N GLN A 71 10.74 15.84 3.37
CA GLN A 71 10.25 14.52 3.84
C GLN A 71 10.00 13.55 2.67
N ALA A 72 9.52 14.06 1.53
CA ALA A 72 9.44 13.28 0.31
C ALA A 72 10.84 12.80 -0.13
N GLU A 73 11.84 13.69 -0.07
CA GLU A 73 13.24 13.37 -0.32
C GLU A 73 13.75 12.28 0.63
N THR A 74 13.48 12.41 1.94
CA THR A 74 13.86 11.40 2.93
C THR A 74 13.30 10.02 2.61
N MET A 75 12.02 9.93 2.24
CA MET A 75 11.39 8.66 1.88
C MET A 75 12.03 8.05 0.61
N LEU A 76 12.25 8.86 -0.43
CA LEU A 76 12.84 8.40 -1.70
C LEU A 76 14.31 8.02 -1.53
N ASP A 77 15.07 8.74 -0.69
CA ASP A 77 16.46 8.42 -0.36
C ASP A 77 16.55 7.06 0.35
N VAL A 78 15.67 6.82 1.33
CA VAL A 78 15.59 5.49 1.95
C VAL A 78 15.24 4.44 0.91
N GLY A 79 14.27 4.68 0.03
CA GLY A 79 13.94 3.75 -1.05
C GLY A 79 15.17 3.39 -1.88
N ARG A 80 15.98 4.39 -2.29
CA ARG A 80 17.25 4.15 -3.03
C ARG A 80 18.24 3.30 -2.24
N ASP A 81 18.39 3.53 -0.93
CA ASP A 81 19.25 2.71 -0.05
C ASP A 81 18.79 1.23 0.01
N PHE A 82 17.52 0.97 -0.33
CA PHE A 82 16.94 -0.38 -0.44
C PHE A 82 16.79 -0.87 -1.90
N GLY A 83 17.39 -0.18 -2.88
CA GLY A 83 17.41 -0.59 -4.28
C GLY A 83 16.23 -0.10 -5.11
N VAL A 84 15.35 0.74 -4.58
CA VAL A 84 14.24 1.33 -5.33
C VAL A 84 14.76 2.39 -6.28
N VAL A 85 14.60 2.17 -7.57
CA VAL A 85 15.07 3.08 -8.63
C VAL A 85 13.96 4.00 -9.14
N GLN A 86 12.70 3.62 -8.94
CA GLN A 86 11.54 4.42 -9.30
C GLN A 86 10.37 4.13 -8.37
N THR A 87 9.67 5.19 -7.97
CA THR A 87 8.44 5.11 -7.16
C THR A 87 7.27 5.69 -7.93
N PHE A 88 6.12 5.03 -7.92
CA PHE A 88 4.86 5.55 -8.43
C PHE A 88 4.01 6.06 -7.28
N SER A 89 3.74 7.34 -7.28
CA SER A 89 3.06 8.03 -6.18
C SER A 89 1.65 8.44 -6.51
N MET A 90 0.77 8.22 -5.55
CA MET A 90 -0.54 8.87 -5.48
C MET A 90 -0.41 10.19 -4.72
N CYS A 91 -0.78 11.29 -5.37
CA CYS A 91 -0.80 12.62 -4.77
C CYS A 91 -1.92 13.47 -5.40
N PRO A 92 -2.28 14.62 -4.81
CA PRO A 92 -3.12 15.59 -5.49
C PRO A 92 -2.48 16.05 -6.82
N PRO A 93 -3.29 16.38 -7.87
CA PRO A 93 -2.74 16.77 -9.15
C PRO A 93 -1.82 17.99 -9.05
N ASP A 94 -2.08 18.89 -8.12
CA ASP A 94 -1.28 20.11 -7.90
C ASP A 94 0.11 19.86 -7.30
N ASP A 95 0.33 18.71 -6.67
CA ASP A 95 1.66 18.34 -6.15
C ASP A 95 2.58 17.84 -7.28
N ILE A 96 2.02 17.32 -8.37
CA ILE A 96 2.77 16.67 -9.46
C ILE A 96 3.84 17.58 -10.06
N PRO A 97 3.59 18.86 -10.41
CA PRO A 97 4.61 19.71 -10.99
C PRO A 97 5.83 19.89 -10.07
N VAL A 98 5.58 20.17 -8.80
CA VAL A 98 6.65 20.38 -7.78
C VAL A 98 7.48 19.12 -7.57
N LEU A 99 6.80 17.98 -7.43
CA LEU A 99 7.46 16.70 -7.21
C LEU A 99 8.24 16.24 -8.45
N ARG A 100 7.69 16.47 -9.65
CA ARG A 100 8.37 16.15 -10.91
C ARG A 100 9.63 16.99 -11.12
N GLU A 101 9.55 18.29 -10.88
CA GLU A 101 10.72 19.18 -10.95
C GLU A 101 11.83 18.71 -10.01
N ARG A 102 11.47 18.32 -8.79
CA ARG A 102 12.45 17.93 -7.77
C ARG A 102 13.08 16.57 -7.98
N PHE A 103 12.28 15.56 -8.38
CA PHE A 103 12.69 14.15 -8.37
C PHE A 103 12.84 13.52 -9.77
N GLY A 104 12.40 14.21 -10.81
CA GLY A 104 12.55 13.74 -12.21
C GLY A 104 12.00 12.33 -12.41
N ALA A 105 12.78 11.48 -13.07
CA ALA A 105 12.39 10.10 -13.41
C ALA A 105 12.33 9.15 -12.20
N ALA A 106 12.88 9.53 -11.04
CA ALA A 106 12.79 8.71 -9.83
C ALA A 106 11.35 8.63 -9.28
N LEU A 107 10.48 9.58 -9.67
CA LEU A 107 9.10 9.64 -9.23
C LEU A 107 8.15 9.72 -10.42
N ALA A 108 7.28 8.72 -10.58
CA ALA A 108 6.16 8.72 -11.49
C ALA A 108 4.83 8.90 -10.72
N PHE A 109 3.71 9.11 -11.42
CA PHE A 109 2.47 9.52 -10.76
C PHE A 109 1.29 8.62 -11.14
N ASN A 110 0.50 8.31 -10.13
CA ASN A 110 -0.80 7.66 -10.22
C ASN A 110 -1.89 8.67 -9.86
N GLY A 111 -3.02 8.63 -10.56
CA GLY A 111 -4.15 9.52 -10.33
C GLY A 111 -5.20 8.89 -9.43
N PRO A 112 -5.27 9.23 -8.13
CA PRO A 112 -6.32 8.75 -7.25
C PRO A 112 -7.66 9.45 -7.57
N LEU A 113 -8.60 8.72 -8.18
CA LEU A 113 -9.92 9.24 -8.51
C LEU A 113 -10.93 8.96 -7.39
N HIS A 114 -11.64 9.99 -6.98
CA HIS A 114 -12.65 9.92 -5.93
C HIS A 114 -13.72 10.99 -6.11
N LYS A 115 -14.83 10.81 -5.42
CA LYS A 115 -15.77 11.87 -5.07
C LYS A 115 -15.57 12.24 -3.60
N LYS A 116 -15.72 13.51 -3.23
CA LYS A 116 -15.61 13.94 -1.83
C LYS A 116 -16.80 13.43 -1.03
N GLN A 117 -17.99 13.55 -1.62
CA GLN A 117 -19.27 13.10 -1.05
C GLN A 117 -19.98 12.18 -2.04
N ARG A 118 -20.91 11.36 -1.52
CA ARG A 118 -21.73 10.45 -2.35
C ARG A 118 -22.51 11.19 -3.44
N ASP A 119 -23.07 12.34 -3.05
CA ASP A 119 -23.95 13.13 -3.89
C ASP A 119 -23.22 14.20 -4.73
N ASP A 120 -21.88 14.24 -4.68
CA ASP A 120 -21.11 15.09 -5.59
C ASP A 120 -21.46 14.73 -7.04
N PRO A 121 -21.57 15.71 -7.93
CA PRO A 121 -21.78 15.46 -9.36
C PRO A 121 -20.69 14.56 -9.94
N ASP A 122 -21.06 13.69 -10.87
CA ASP A 122 -20.09 12.79 -11.54
C ASP A 122 -19.02 13.55 -12.30
N ASP A 123 -19.36 14.75 -12.83
CA ASP A 123 -18.42 15.62 -13.52
C ASP A 123 -17.25 16.10 -12.65
N PHE A 124 -17.37 16.07 -11.32
CA PHE A 124 -16.21 16.30 -10.43
C PHE A 124 -15.11 15.26 -10.67
N ALA A 125 -15.48 13.96 -10.72
CA ALA A 125 -14.53 12.90 -10.98
C ALA A 125 -13.97 12.95 -12.40
N TYR A 126 -14.76 13.43 -13.37
CA TYR A 126 -14.32 13.58 -14.76
C TYR A 126 -13.30 14.70 -14.90
N ARG A 127 -13.55 15.87 -14.31
CA ARG A 127 -12.58 16.98 -14.30
C ARG A 127 -11.30 16.58 -13.55
N LEU A 128 -11.42 15.87 -12.45
CA LEU A 128 -10.24 15.38 -11.72
C LEU A 128 -9.42 14.39 -12.58
N LEU A 129 -10.08 13.56 -13.40
CA LEU A 129 -9.39 12.70 -14.35
C LEU A 129 -8.65 13.56 -15.41
N ASP A 130 -9.31 14.57 -15.98
CA ASP A 130 -8.70 15.45 -16.98
C ASP A 130 -7.46 16.15 -16.40
N ASP A 131 -7.55 16.68 -15.17
CA ASP A 131 -6.43 17.27 -14.45
C ASP A 131 -5.24 16.31 -14.29
N PHE A 132 -5.49 15.06 -13.99
CA PHE A 132 -4.45 14.04 -13.88
C PHE A 132 -3.86 13.65 -15.24
N LEU A 133 -4.69 13.53 -16.27
CA LEU A 133 -4.24 13.21 -17.63
C LEU A 133 -3.32 14.29 -18.19
N GLU A 134 -3.65 15.56 -18.01
CA GLU A 134 -2.81 16.70 -18.40
C GLU A 134 -1.43 16.64 -17.71
N ARG A 135 -1.38 16.12 -16.51
CA ARG A 135 -0.14 15.94 -15.73
C ARG A 135 0.59 14.62 -16.03
N GLY A 136 0.09 13.82 -16.97
CA GLY A 136 0.77 12.61 -17.46
C GLY A 136 0.88 11.49 -16.45
N ILE A 137 -0.20 11.20 -15.72
CA ILE A 137 -0.27 10.01 -14.85
C ILE A 137 -0.14 8.73 -15.67
N LYS A 138 0.28 7.66 -15.03
CA LYS A 138 0.47 6.33 -15.64
C LYS A 138 -0.59 5.32 -15.22
N ILE A 139 -1.12 5.46 -14.02
CA ILE A 139 -2.09 4.55 -13.41
C ILE A 139 -3.26 5.39 -12.88
N VAL A 140 -4.49 4.95 -13.11
CA VAL A 140 -5.67 5.45 -12.41
C VAL A 140 -5.90 4.58 -11.18
N LYS A 141 -6.02 5.20 -10.00
CA LYS A 141 -6.26 4.51 -8.72
C LYS A 141 -7.69 4.73 -8.25
N TYR A 142 -8.36 3.64 -7.89
CA TYR A 142 -9.64 3.65 -7.18
C TYR A 142 -9.48 3.13 -5.75
N TRP A 143 -9.93 3.90 -4.78
CA TRP A 143 -10.07 3.43 -3.42
C TRP A 143 -11.51 2.94 -3.20
N SER A 144 -11.69 1.63 -3.06
CA SER A 144 -12.99 0.95 -2.90
C SER A 144 -13.04 0.08 -1.64
N ALA A 145 -12.20 0.40 -0.64
CA ALA A 145 -12.26 -0.26 0.66
C ALA A 145 -13.70 -0.25 1.23
N PRO A 146 -14.08 -1.20 2.08
CA PRO A 146 -15.45 -1.32 2.62
C PRO A 146 -16.02 -0.02 3.19
N ARG A 147 -15.20 0.82 3.84
CA ARG A 147 -15.60 2.17 4.29
C ARG A 147 -16.10 3.10 3.19
N GLY A 148 -15.68 2.86 1.96
CA GLY A 148 -16.10 3.66 0.80
C GLY A 148 -17.53 3.36 0.34
N ARG A 149 -18.12 2.25 0.77
CA ARG A 149 -19.46 1.80 0.33
C ARG A 149 -20.54 2.83 0.63
N GLU A 150 -20.57 3.39 1.84
CA GLU A 150 -21.53 4.43 2.20
C GLU A 150 -21.37 5.71 1.38
N ARG A 151 -20.16 5.99 0.93
CA ARG A 151 -19.82 7.14 0.08
C ARG A 151 -20.04 6.89 -1.42
N GLY A 152 -20.64 5.74 -1.79
CA GLY A 152 -20.83 5.37 -3.20
C GLY A 152 -19.54 5.08 -3.96
N LEU A 153 -18.48 4.66 -3.25
CA LEU A 153 -17.15 4.41 -3.81
C LEU A 153 -16.95 2.93 -4.19
N LEU A 154 -18.02 2.25 -4.62
CA LEU A 154 -17.91 0.88 -5.18
C LEU A 154 -17.07 0.91 -6.45
N VAL A 155 -16.27 -0.14 -6.65
CA VAL A 155 -15.35 -0.20 -7.80
C VAL A 155 -16.08 -0.13 -9.14
N ASP A 156 -17.27 -0.73 -9.23
CA ASP A 156 -18.13 -0.76 -10.42
C ASP A 156 -19.26 0.30 -10.40
N ALA A 157 -19.13 1.34 -9.57
CA ALA A 157 -20.07 2.46 -9.60
C ALA A 157 -20.16 3.08 -11.02
N PRO A 158 -21.35 3.51 -11.48
CA PRO A 158 -21.53 4.04 -12.83
C PRO A 158 -20.51 5.12 -13.22
N TRP A 159 -20.23 6.04 -12.32
CA TRP A 159 -19.24 7.10 -12.55
C TRP A 159 -17.81 6.55 -12.73
N ARG A 160 -17.44 5.44 -12.07
CA ARG A 160 -16.13 4.79 -12.26
C ARG A 160 -16.05 4.01 -13.57
N ILE A 161 -17.13 3.38 -13.97
CA ILE A 161 -17.21 2.75 -15.30
C ILE A 161 -16.98 3.80 -16.37
N GLU A 162 -17.60 4.99 -16.25
CA GLU A 162 -17.44 6.07 -17.22
C GLU A 162 -16.03 6.70 -17.13
N THR A 163 -15.50 6.97 -15.94
CA THR A 163 -14.09 7.45 -15.82
C THR A 163 -13.10 6.45 -16.40
N THR A 164 -13.34 5.14 -16.23
CA THR A 164 -12.49 4.11 -16.84
C THR A 164 -12.53 4.18 -18.36
N ARG A 165 -13.72 4.33 -18.97
CA ARG A 165 -13.83 4.52 -20.44
C ARG A 165 -13.07 5.75 -20.93
N ARG A 166 -13.22 6.89 -20.26
CA ARG A 166 -12.51 8.13 -20.59
C ARG A 166 -11.01 7.99 -20.45
N ALA A 167 -10.54 7.39 -19.35
CA ALA A 167 -9.12 7.14 -19.13
C ALA A 167 -8.53 6.21 -20.21
N ILE A 168 -9.23 5.16 -20.61
CA ILE A 168 -8.81 4.26 -21.69
C ILE A 168 -8.75 5.01 -23.04
N ALA A 169 -9.74 5.85 -23.35
CA ALA A 169 -9.76 6.66 -24.55
C ALA A 169 -8.58 7.65 -24.58
N ALA A 170 -8.16 8.17 -23.42
CA ALA A 170 -6.99 9.03 -23.26
C ALA A 170 -5.65 8.27 -23.23
N GLY A 171 -5.66 6.95 -23.37
CA GLY A 171 -4.42 6.15 -23.45
C GLY A 171 -3.98 5.46 -22.17
N ILE A 172 -4.70 5.58 -21.05
CA ILE A 172 -4.40 4.81 -19.83
C ILE A 172 -4.63 3.32 -20.09
N ARG A 173 -3.71 2.49 -19.60
CA ARG A 173 -3.74 1.02 -19.76
C ARG A 173 -3.65 0.27 -18.44
N VAL A 174 -3.40 0.95 -17.32
CA VAL A 174 -3.26 0.35 -16.00
C VAL A 174 -4.17 1.05 -15.00
N PHE A 175 -4.93 0.25 -14.29
CA PHE A 175 -5.80 0.68 -13.19
C PHE A 175 -5.38 -0.04 -11.92
N MET A 176 -5.43 0.65 -10.79
CA MET A 176 -5.17 0.07 -9.47
C MET A 176 -6.41 0.26 -8.60
N VAL A 177 -6.75 -0.76 -7.82
CA VAL A 177 -7.91 -0.70 -6.93
C VAL A 177 -7.58 -1.26 -5.55
N HIS A 178 -7.95 -0.53 -4.52
CA HIS A 178 -8.04 -1.05 -3.16
C HIS A 178 -9.45 -1.65 -3.01
N VAL A 179 -9.58 -2.97 -3.02
CA VAL A 179 -10.88 -3.65 -3.10
C VAL A 179 -11.40 -4.13 -1.75
N ALA A 180 -10.51 -4.67 -0.91
CA ALA A 180 -10.85 -5.23 0.40
C ALA A 180 -9.72 -5.02 1.40
N ASP A 181 -10.00 -5.35 2.66
CA ASP A 181 -9.11 -5.27 3.81
C ASP A 181 -9.01 -6.66 4.50
N PRO A 182 -8.04 -6.89 5.40
CA PRO A 182 -7.88 -8.17 6.10
C PRO A 182 -9.14 -8.64 6.85
N ASP A 183 -9.31 -9.95 7.00
CA ASP A 183 -10.45 -10.59 7.69
C ASP A 183 -10.68 -10.05 9.09
N ALA A 184 -9.60 -9.73 9.81
CA ALA A 184 -9.70 -9.15 11.15
C ALA A 184 -10.55 -7.87 11.16
N TRP A 185 -10.47 -7.06 10.10
CA TRP A 185 -11.27 -5.84 10.00
C TRP A 185 -12.75 -6.13 9.74
N PHE A 186 -13.10 -7.20 9.02
CA PHE A 186 -14.50 -7.61 8.85
C PHE A 186 -15.13 -8.15 10.13
N ARG A 187 -14.31 -8.67 11.05
CA ARG A 187 -14.78 -9.06 12.38
C ARG A 187 -14.89 -7.91 13.38
N THR A 188 -14.20 -6.79 13.13
CA THR A 188 -14.10 -5.66 14.08
C THR A 188 -14.64 -4.35 13.47
N VAL A 189 -13.89 -3.75 12.55
CA VAL A 189 -14.18 -2.43 11.95
C VAL A 189 -15.40 -2.47 11.03
N TYR A 190 -15.61 -3.59 10.32
CA TYR A 190 -16.67 -3.81 9.33
C TYR A 190 -17.70 -4.85 9.77
N ALA A 191 -17.87 -5.04 11.09
CA ALA A 191 -18.78 -6.05 11.62
C ALA A 191 -20.26 -5.85 11.17
N ASP A 192 -20.64 -4.62 10.82
CA ASP A 192 -21.95 -4.32 10.23
C ASP A 192 -21.92 -4.61 8.72
N ALA A 193 -22.25 -5.84 8.34
CA ALA A 193 -22.29 -6.26 6.94
C ALA A 193 -23.37 -5.55 6.10
N ALA A 194 -24.44 -5.01 6.71
CA ALA A 194 -25.43 -4.23 5.99
C ALA A 194 -24.83 -2.90 5.50
N LYS A 195 -23.92 -2.34 6.28
CA LYS A 195 -23.24 -1.09 6.01
C LYS A 195 -22.03 -1.25 5.09
N PHE A 196 -21.17 -2.25 5.38
CA PHE A 196 -19.86 -2.40 4.76
C PHE A 196 -19.78 -3.54 3.74
N GLY A 197 -20.80 -4.41 3.69
CA GLY A 197 -20.75 -5.67 2.96
C GLY A 197 -19.95 -6.75 3.69
N THR A 198 -19.96 -7.98 3.15
CA THR A 198 -19.05 -9.05 3.60
C THR A 198 -17.73 -8.97 2.86
N LYS A 199 -16.72 -9.73 3.31
CA LYS A 199 -15.42 -9.86 2.64
C LYS A 199 -15.62 -10.31 1.19
N GLU A 200 -16.32 -11.41 0.97
CA GLU A 200 -16.62 -11.99 -0.34
C GLU A 200 -17.42 -11.02 -1.23
N GLY A 201 -18.28 -10.21 -0.60
CA GLY A 201 -19.10 -9.22 -1.30
C GLY A 201 -18.34 -8.02 -1.86
N GLN A 202 -17.01 -7.91 -1.60
CA GLN A 202 -16.18 -6.85 -2.17
C GLN A 202 -15.73 -7.18 -3.61
N TYR A 203 -15.54 -8.45 -3.96
CA TYR A 203 -14.90 -8.86 -5.22
C TYR A 203 -15.82 -8.83 -6.47
N PRO A 204 -17.13 -9.08 -6.40
CA PRO A 204 -17.99 -9.07 -7.61
C PRO A 204 -17.90 -7.79 -8.43
N GLY A 205 -17.74 -6.63 -7.77
CA GLY A 205 -17.55 -5.36 -8.47
C GLY A 205 -16.22 -5.30 -9.23
N LEU A 206 -15.13 -5.83 -8.64
CA LEU A 206 -13.84 -5.95 -9.32
C LEU A 206 -13.95 -6.91 -10.52
N GLU A 207 -14.54 -8.08 -10.33
CA GLU A 207 -14.73 -9.07 -11.40
C GLU A 207 -15.52 -8.46 -12.57
N ARG A 208 -16.56 -7.68 -12.27
CA ARG A 208 -17.31 -6.94 -13.30
C ARG A 208 -16.43 -5.96 -14.08
N MET A 209 -15.53 -5.22 -13.40
CA MET A 209 -14.61 -4.30 -14.09
C MET A 209 -13.61 -5.04 -14.97
N LEU A 210 -13.08 -6.17 -14.49
CA LEU A 210 -12.18 -7.05 -15.26
C LEU A 210 -12.83 -7.56 -16.54
N GLN A 211 -14.12 -7.93 -16.48
CA GLN A 211 -14.92 -8.39 -17.63
C GLN A 211 -15.30 -7.26 -18.59
N LEU A 212 -15.65 -6.08 -18.06
CA LEU A 212 -16.04 -4.92 -18.88
C LEU A 212 -14.85 -4.32 -19.64
N PHE A 213 -13.64 -4.43 -19.08
CA PHE A 213 -12.44 -3.81 -19.62
C PHE A 213 -11.27 -4.80 -19.71
N PRO A 214 -11.42 -5.88 -20.53
CA PRO A 214 -10.39 -6.92 -20.64
C PRO A 214 -9.10 -6.44 -21.32
N GLN A 215 -9.14 -5.29 -22.01
CA GLN A 215 -8.02 -4.72 -22.77
C GLN A 215 -7.03 -3.91 -21.92
N VAL A 216 -7.28 -3.75 -20.61
CA VAL A 216 -6.42 -3.03 -19.68
C VAL A 216 -6.07 -3.90 -18.48
N SER A 217 -4.94 -3.58 -17.84
CA SER A 217 -4.47 -4.28 -16.66
C SER A 217 -5.05 -3.67 -15.38
N TRP A 218 -5.49 -4.53 -14.47
CA TRP A 218 -6.02 -4.17 -13.16
C TRP A 218 -5.11 -4.69 -12.06
N ILE A 219 -4.67 -3.84 -11.17
CA ILE A 219 -3.85 -4.18 -10.01
C ILE A 219 -4.74 -4.10 -8.77
N ALA A 220 -5.05 -5.23 -8.15
CA ALA A 220 -5.69 -5.25 -6.84
C ALA A 220 -4.62 -5.03 -5.77
N ALA A 221 -4.67 -3.87 -5.13
CA ALA A 221 -3.68 -3.43 -4.15
C ALA A 221 -3.70 -4.32 -2.90
N HIS A 222 -2.53 -4.39 -2.20
CA HIS A 222 -2.39 -5.10 -0.93
C HIS A 222 -2.73 -6.59 -1.02
N MET A 223 -2.25 -7.27 -2.07
CA MET A 223 -2.63 -8.67 -2.35
C MET A 223 -4.15 -8.84 -2.44
N GLY A 224 -4.84 -7.85 -3.05
CA GLY A 224 -6.30 -7.83 -3.13
C GLY A 224 -7.01 -7.65 -1.79
N GLY A 225 -6.27 -7.37 -0.71
CA GLY A 225 -6.76 -7.37 0.66
C GLY A 225 -7.15 -8.77 1.14
N ASP A 226 -6.58 -9.85 0.56
CA ASP A 226 -7.04 -11.24 0.76
C ASP A 226 -5.91 -12.27 0.84
N VAL A 227 -4.74 -11.86 1.27
CA VAL A 227 -3.59 -12.77 1.42
C VAL A 227 -3.86 -13.93 2.38
N GLU A 228 -4.88 -13.80 3.21
CA GLU A 228 -5.37 -14.85 4.12
C GLU A 228 -6.02 -16.02 3.36
N HIS A 229 -6.44 -15.82 2.11
CA HIS A 229 -7.09 -16.80 1.23
C HIS A 229 -6.35 -16.95 -0.10
N PRO A 230 -5.12 -17.51 -0.10
CA PRO A 230 -4.29 -17.62 -1.31
C PRO A 230 -4.96 -18.46 -2.41
N ASP A 231 -5.79 -19.45 -2.08
CA ASP A 231 -6.54 -20.24 -3.06
C ASP A 231 -7.58 -19.39 -3.81
N HIS A 232 -8.25 -18.47 -3.11
CA HIS A 232 -9.17 -17.53 -3.75
C HIS A 232 -8.42 -16.55 -4.67
N LEU A 233 -7.27 -16.03 -4.22
CA LEU A 233 -6.44 -15.17 -5.06
C LEU A 233 -5.94 -15.91 -6.31
N GLN A 234 -5.54 -17.17 -6.18
CA GLN A 234 -5.14 -18.01 -7.31
C GLN A 234 -6.29 -18.17 -8.31
N ALA A 235 -7.47 -18.54 -7.83
CA ALA A 235 -8.65 -18.71 -8.68
C ALA A 235 -9.02 -17.42 -9.45
N LEU A 236 -8.91 -16.25 -8.81
CA LEU A 236 -9.14 -14.96 -9.46
C LEU A 236 -8.07 -14.67 -10.53
N LEU A 237 -6.79 -14.90 -10.23
CA LEU A 237 -5.69 -14.64 -11.16
C LEU A 237 -5.74 -15.58 -12.38
N GLU A 238 -6.13 -16.84 -12.20
CA GLU A 238 -6.30 -17.82 -13.28
C GLU A 238 -7.52 -17.48 -14.17
N ARG A 239 -8.61 -17.02 -13.54
CA ARG A 239 -9.84 -16.65 -14.24
C ARG A 239 -9.70 -15.36 -15.05
N TYR A 240 -8.94 -14.38 -14.52
CA TYR A 240 -8.84 -13.05 -15.13
C TYR A 240 -7.39 -12.74 -15.55
N PRO A 241 -7.04 -12.94 -16.83
CA PRO A 241 -5.69 -12.73 -17.34
C PRO A 241 -5.20 -11.28 -17.24
N ASN A 242 -6.11 -10.33 -17.04
CA ASN A 242 -5.83 -8.90 -16.87
C ASN A 242 -5.79 -8.45 -15.39
N LEU A 243 -5.88 -9.38 -14.42
CA LEU A 243 -5.72 -9.08 -12.99
C LEU A 243 -4.28 -9.28 -12.56
N TYR A 244 -3.80 -8.37 -11.72
CA TYR A 244 -2.49 -8.37 -11.06
C TYR A 244 -2.66 -8.01 -9.59
N LEU A 245 -1.68 -8.34 -8.75
CA LEU A 245 -1.65 -8.00 -7.33
C LEU A 245 -0.39 -7.21 -7.00
N ASP A 246 -0.47 -6.26 -6.07
CA ASP A 246 0.73 -5.66 -5.50
C ASP A 246 0.99 -6.15 -4.07
N THR A 247 2.24 -6.09 -3.64
CA THR A 247 2.71 -6.58 -2.34
C THR A 247 2.65 -5.52 -1.24
N SER A 248 1.93 -4.45 -1.43
CA SER A 248 1.91 -3.28 -0.55
C SER A 248 1.19 -3.51 0.79
N ALA A 249 1.15 -2.47 1.66
CA ALA A 249 0.65 -2.53 3.03
C ALA A 249 1.49 -3.44 3.95
N THR A 250 2.74 -3.03 4.21
CA THR A 250 3.75 -3.81 4.93
C THR A 250 3.25 -4.51 6.20
N LYS A 251 2.47 -3.82 7.05
CA LYS A 251 1.94 -4.39 8.29
C LYS A 251 1.04 -5.59 8.04
N TRP A 252 0.17 -5.49 7.04
CA TRP A 252 -0.72 -6.59 6.68
C TRP A 252 0.06 -7.77 6.14
N GLN A 253 1.03 -7.54 5.26
CA GLN A 253 1.85 -8.62 4.71
C GLN A 253 2.65 -9.34 5.82
N VAL A 254 3.27 -8.57 6.72
CA VAL A 254 4.03 -9.11 7.85
C VAL A 254 3.15 -9.94 8.80
N ARG A 255 1.90 -9.55 9.02
CA ARG A 255 0.97 -10.27 9.89
C ARG A 255 0.35 -11.49 9.22
N GLU A 256 -0.07 -11.35 7.97
CA GLU A 256 -0.94 -12.35 7.33
C GLU A 256 -0.19 -13.39 6.49
N VAL A 257 0.99 -13.06 5.93
CA VAL A 257 1.76 -13.98 5.09
C VAL A 257 2.37 -15.15 5.88
N PRO A 258 3.05 -14.93 7.03
CA PRO A 258 3.75 -16.01 7.72
C PRO A 258 2.85 -17.19 8.12
N PRO A 259 1.62 -17.00 8.62
CA PRO A 259 0.73 -18.14 8.94
C PRO A 259 0.37 -18.99 7.70
N ARG A 260 0.52 -18.45 6.50
CA ARG A 260 0.16 -19.08 5.21
C ARG A 260 1.35 -19.19 4.28
N ARG A 261 2.55 -19.14 4.84
CA ARG A 261 3.84 -19.01 4.14
C ARG A 261 3.96 -19.94 2.93
N ALA A 262 3.68 -21.23 3.08
CA ALA A 262 3.82 -22.21 2.00
C ALA A 262 2.84 -21.95 0.84
N ALA A 263 1.59 -21.62 1.14
CA ALA A 263 0.57 -21.36 0.13
C ALA A 263 0.82 -20.04 -0.61
N VAL A 264 1.19 -18.98 0.10
CA VAL A 264 1.52 -17.68 -0.53
C VAL A 264 2.78 -17.79 -1.37
N ARG A 265 3.81 -18.50 -0.89
CA ARG A 265 5.02 -18.78 -1.67
C ARG A 265 4.66 -19.52 -2.96
N HIS A 266 3.88 -20.60 -2.85
CA HIS A 266 3.44 -21.38 -4.02
C HIS A 266 2.67 -20.53 -5.03
N LEU A 267 1.74 -19.69 -4.57
CA LEU A 267 0.97 -18.80 -5.41
C LEU A 267 1.86 -17.84 -6.23
N ILE A 268 2.85 -17.21 -5.57
CA ILE A 268 3.75 -16.27 -6.23
C ILE A 268 4.69 -17.00 -7.20
N GLU A 269 5.21 -18.17 -6.84
CA GLU A 269 6.08 -18.98 -7.70
C GLU A 269 5.32 -19.56 -8.92
N HIS A 270 4.04 -19.86 -8.76
CA HIS A 270 3.20 -20.38 -9.83
C HIS A 270 2.79 -19.31 -10.86
N LEU A 271 2.53 -18.09 -10.41
CA LEU A 271 2.05 -16.97 -11.24
C LEU A 271 2.95 -15.72 -11.12
N PRO A 272 4.29 -15.82 -11.24
CA PRO A 272 5.21 -14.75 -10.88
C PRO A 272 5.03 -13.48 -11.73
N GLU A 273 4.46 -13.58 -12.93
CA GLU A 273 4.16 -12.44 -13.82
C GLU A 273 2.97 -11.60 -13.37
N ARG A 274 2.28 -12.01 -12.29
CA ARG A 274 1.04 -11.37 -11.82
C ARG A 274 1.25 -10.51 -10.58
N PHE A 275 2.47 -10.45 -10.04
CA PHE A 275 2.78 -9.72 -8.82
C PHE A 275 3.70 -8.53 -9.11
N LEU A 276 3.47 -7.42 -8.40
CA LEU A 276 4.27 -6.21 -8.49
C LEU A 276 4.66 -5.75 -7.08
N PHE A 277 5.85 -5.21 -6.93
CA PHE A 277 6.26 -4.64 -5.66
C PHE A 277 5.58 -3.29 -5.41
N GLY A 278 5.04 -3.12 -4.21
CA GLY A 278 4.50 -1.87 -3.70
C GLY A 278 4.74 -1.76 -2.20
N SER A 279 4.96 -0.56 -1.69
CA SER A 279 5.21 -0.32 -0.27
C SER A 279 3.98 0.18 0.50
N ASP A 280 3.12 0.97 -0.14
CA ASP A 280 2.06 1.78 0.48
C ASP A 280 2.60 2.79 1.50
N LEU A 281 3.86 3.21 1.31
CA LEU A 281 4.47 4.23 2.14
C LEU A 281 3.84 5.59 1.88
N VAL A 282 3.66 6.35 2.96
CA VAL A 282 3.09 7.70 2.91
C VAL A 282 4.08 8.71 3.46
N THR A 283 4.20 9.88 2.82
CA THR A 283 4.93 11.00 3.42
C THR A 283 4.04 11.72 4.43
N ARG A 284 4.55 11.96 5.64
CA ARG A 284 3.89 12.76 6.69
C ARG A 284 4.93 13.53 7.49
N HIS A 285 4.59 14.73 7.95
CA HIS A 285 5.47 15.57 8.76
C HIS A 285 5.88 14.94 10.10
N THR A 286 5.13 13.93 10.58
CA THR A 286 5.41 13.22 11.85
C THR A 286 6.28 11.98 11.66
N LEU A 287 6.56 11.55 10.42
CA LEU A 287 7.32 10.33 10.17
C LEU A 287 8.82 10.64 10.05
N GLN A 288 9.61 9.85 10.76
CA GLN A 288 11.07 9.91 10.74
C GLN A 288 11.64 8.98 9.68
N ARG A 289 12.92 9.15 9.35
CA ARG A 289 13.64 8.30 8.39
C ARG A 289 13.51 6.80 8.72
N GLU A 290 13.60 6.46 9.99
CA GLU A 290 13.54 5.08 10.50
C GLU A 290 12.20 4.41 10.23
N HIS A 291 11.12 5.17 10.12
CA HIS A 291 9.82 4.65 9.69
C HIS A 291 9.91 4.03 8.30
N TYR A 292 10.53 4.71 7.34
CA TYR A 292 10.69 4.21 5.97
C TYR A 292 11.69 3.06 5.91
N VAL A 293 12.81 3.17 6.65
CA VAL A 293 13.81 2.12 6.76
C VAL A 293 13.18 0.82 7.22
N SER A 294 12.39 0.86 8.29
CA SER A 294 11.77 -0.33 8.88
C SER A 294 10.81 -1.04 7.91
N ARG A 295 10.03 -0.28 7.12
CA ARG A 295 9.06 -0.86 6.18
C ARG A 295 9.75 -1.51 4.99
N TYR A 296 10.73 -0.86 4.38
CA TYR A 296 11.52 -1.49 3.31
C TYR A 296 12.32 -2.69 3.82
N TRP A 297 12.86 -2.62 5.04
CA TRP A 297 13.55 -3.74 5.66
C TRP A 297 12.59 -4.94 5.83
N CYS A 298 11.40 -4.73 6.38
CA CYS A 298 10.40 -5.79 6.56
C CYS A 298 9.95 -6.36 5.21
N GLN A 299 9.68 -5.53 4.23
CA GLN A 299 9.26 -5.96 2.89
C GLN A 299 10.34 -6.84 2.24
N ARG A 300 11.59 -6.38 2.20
CA ARG A 300 12.66 -7.16 1.60
C ARG A 300 12.94 -8.45 2.37
N THR A 301 12.94 -8.38 3.71
CA THR A 301 13.09 -9.57 4.55
C THR A 301 12.00 -10.60 4.26
N LEU A 302 10.75 -10.16 4.16
CA LEU A 302 9.58 -11.03 3.92
C LEU A 302 9.67 -11.77 2.58
N TRP A 303 10.06 -11.07 1.51
CA TRP A 303 10.05 -11.67 0.18
C TRP A 303 11.36 -12.42 -0.17
N GLU A 304 12.51 -11.94 0.33
CA GLU A 304 13.82 -12.40 -0.14
C GLU A 304 14.46 -13.50 0.71
N SER A 305 14.14 -13.55 2.00
CA SER A 305 14.94 -14.34 2.94
C SER A 305 14.15 -15.45 3.63
N SER A 306 14.85 -16.33 4.31
CA SER A 306 14.28 -17.28 5.27
C SER A 306 14.34 -16.76 6.73
N TRP A 307 14.61 -15.46 6.92
CA TRP A 307 14.68 -14.85 8.24
C TRP A 307 13.38 -15.05 9.02
N GLU A 308 13.49 -15.39 10.31
CA GLU A 308 12.36 -15.60 11.20
C GLU A 308 12.60 -14.89 12.54
N GLY A 309 11.58 -14.20 13.03
CA GLY A 309 11.61 -13.52 14.31
C GLY A 309 10.40 -12.61 14.54
N PRO A 310 10.31 -11.98 15.73
CA PRO A 310 9.23 -11.03 16.00
C PRO A 310 9.33 -9.83 15.05
N SER A 311 8.19 -9.36 14.56
CA SER A 311 8.14 -8.16 13.73
C SER A 311 8.73 -6.96 14.45
N PRO A 312 9.67 -6.23 13.84
CA PRO A 312 10.24 -5.04 14.47
C PRO A 312 9.32 -3.81 14.39
N ILE A 313 8.27 -3.85 13.57
CA ILE A 313 7.31 -2.75 13.43
C ILE A 313 6.04 -3.02 14.24
N ALA A 314 5.55 -1.99 14.94
CA ALA A 314 4.29 -2.08 15.66
C ALA A 314 3.12 -2.28 14.69
N ASP A 315 2.21 -3.17 15.04
CA ASP A 315 0.96 -3.39 14.33
C ASP A 315 -0.22 -3.24 15.30
N PRO A 316 -0.97 -2.12 15.24
CA PRO A 316 -2.08 -1.88 16.14
C PRO A 316 -3.28 -2.81 15.91
N ASP A 317 -3.32 -3.50 14.76
CA ASP A 317 -4.40 -4.44 14.42
C ASP A 317 -4.07 -5.88 14.86
N TYR A 318 -2.84 -6.11 15.32
CA TYR A 318 -2.45 -7.42 15.84
C TYR A 318 -3.02 -7.66 17.24
N VAL A 319 -3.57 -8.84 17.47
CA VAL A 319 -4.06 -9.27 18.79
C VAL A 319 -2.97 -10.12 19.45
N PRO A 320 -2.24 -9.58 20.44
CA PRO A 320 -1.18 -10.32 21.13
C PRO A 320 -1.72 -11.53 21.88
N THR A 321 -0.88 -12.57 21.99
CA THR A 321 -1.08 -13.71 22.89
C THR A 321 0.10 -13.84 23.86
N ASP A 322 -0.03 -14.63 24.91
CA ASP A 322 1.04 -14.83 25.89
C ASP A 322 2.32 -15.41 25.26
N THR A 323 2.17 -16.21 24.20
CA THR A 323 3.28 -16.84 23.48
C THR A 323 3.73 -16.08 22.23
N ALA A 324 2.93 -15.13 21.75
CA ALA A 324 3.20 -14.31 20.56
C ALA A 324 2.78 -12.86 20.82
N PRO A 325 3.63 -12.08 21.54
CA PRO A 325 3.33 -10.68 21.87
C PRO A 325 3.42 -9.74 20.65
N LEU A 326 4.09 -10.16 19.58
CA LEU A 326 4.24 -9.44 18.30
C LEU A 326 3.94 -10.37 17.13
N PRO A 327 3.54 -9.85 15.96
CA PRO A 327 3.43 -10.65 14.75
C PRO A 327 4.77 -11.33 14.45
N LEU A 328 4.73 -12.56 13.96
CA LEU A 328 5.92 -13.23 13.44
C LEU A 328 6.21 -12.72 12.03
N LEU A 329 7.40 -12.20 11.81
CA LEU A 329 7.94 -12.00 10.46
C LEU A 329 8.71 -13.28 10.09
N HIS A 330 8.25 -13.97 9.05
CA HIS A 330 8.91 -15.17 8.53
C HIS A 330 8.98 -15.07 7.00
N GLY A 331 10.17 -14.93 6.47
CA GLY A 331 10.42 -14.70 5.04
C GLY A 331 10.05 -15.87 4.15
N LEU A 332 9.61 -15.56 2.94
CA LEU A 332 9.22 -16.55 1.92
C LEU A 332 10.40 -17.17 1.19
N GLU A 333 11.54 -16.48 1.17
CA GLU A 333 12.74 -16.93 0.42
C GLU A 333 12.43 -17.20 -1.06
N LEU A 334 11.78 -16.25 -1.73
CA LEU A 334 11.42 -16.39 -3.14
C LEU A 334 12.67 -16.55 -4.02
N PRO A 335 12.62 -17.37 -5.09
CA PRO A 335 13.70 -17.47 -6.07
C PRO A 335 14.08 -16.13 -6.69
N LEU A 336 15.35 -15.94 -7.05
CA LEU A 336 15.83 -14.67 -7.60
C LEU A 336 15.13 -14.28 -8.91
N GLU A 337 14.83 -15.25 -9.77
CA GLU A 337 14.08 -15.04 -11.01
C GLU A 337 12.61 -14.61 -10.74
N VAL A 338 12.01 -15.04 -9.65
CA VAL A 338 10.68 -14.59 -9.21
C VAL A 338 10.78 -13.17 -8.67
N LEU A 339 11.78 -12.88 -7.83
CA LEU A 339 12.04 -11.54 -7.31
C LEU A 339 12.30 -10.52 -8.43
N GLN A 340 13.06 -10.89 -9.46
CA GLN A 340 13.30 -10.05 -10.63
C GLN A 340 11.99 -9.64 -11.32
N LYS A 341 11.06 -10.58 -11.49
CA LYS A 341 9.74 -10.30 -12.07
C LYS A 341 8.91 -9.40 -11.18
N VAL A 342 8.79 -9.74 -9.89
CA VAL A 342 7.95 -9.01 -8.90
C VAL A 342 8.49 -7.59 -8.67
N TYR A 343 9.80 -7.44 -8.57
CA TYR A 343 10.43 -6.18 -8.21
C TYR A 343 10.61 -5.22 -9.40
N PHE A 344 10.74 -5.76 -10.62
CA PHE A 344 11.12 -4.90 -11.74
C PHE A 344 10.39 -5.22 -13.05
N ASP A 345 10.51 -6.44 -13.58
CA ASP A 345 10.12 -6.73 -14.96
C ASP A 345 8.62 -6.52 -15.20
N ASN A 346 7.78 -6.95 -14.25
CA ASN A 346 6.33 -6.81 -14.38
C ASN A 346 5.90 -5.34 -14.42
N ALA A 347 6.47 -4.50 -13.57
CA ALA A 347 6.20 -3.07 -13.58
C ALA A 347 6.61 -2.44 -14.92
N ARG A 348 7.81 -2.77 -15.43
CA ARG A 348 8.30 -2.25 -16.72
C ARG A 348 7.49 -2.73 -17.91
N ARG A 349 6.97 -3.95 -17.87
CA ARG A 349 6.12 -4.51 -18.92
C ARG A 349 4.72 -3.89 -18.93
N LEU A 350 4.14 -3.63 -17.75
CA LEU A 350 2.75 -3.18 -17.64
C LEU A 350 2.61 -1.66 -17.73
N ILE A 351 3.55 -0.91 -17.17
CA ILE A 351 3.44 0.53 -17.02
C ILE A 351 4.42 1.19 -17.98
N PRO A 352 3.94 1.75 -19.10
CA PRO A 352 4.81 2.45 -20.05
C PRO A 352 5.46 3.67 -19.37
N VAL A 353 6.77 3.76 -19.48
CA VAL A 353 7.60 4.84 -18.91
C VAL A 353 7.57 6.07 -19.84
#